data_364054d94af38c398a817413072d3e91
#
_entry.id   364054d94af38c398a817413072d3e91
#
_cell.length_a   1.000
_cell.length_b   1.000
_cell.length_c   1.000
_cell.angle_alpha   90.00
_cell.angle_beta   90.00
_cell.angle_gamma   90.00
#
_symmetry.space_group_name_H-M   'P 1'
#
loop_
_entity.id
_entity.type
_entity.pdbx_description
1 polymer ?
#
loop_
_entity_poly.entity_id
_entity_poly.type
_entity_poly.pdbx_seq_one_letter_code
_entity_poly.pdbx_strand_id
1 'polypeptide(L)' 'MNRVGWVKLLARELKNAYNKDDAIARGSSVLDAFESSIHAIAIIGVN' A
#
# COMPACT_ATOMS: atom_id res chain seq x y z
N MET A 1 -5.81 -8.38 -1.24
CA MET A 1 -6.31 -7.47 -2.32
C MET A 1 -5.49 -7.68 -3.57
N ASN A 2 -6.12 -7.56 -4.74
CA ASN A 2 -5.39 -7.63 -5.99
C ASN A 2 -4.74 -6.27 -6.32
N ARG A 3 -4.02 -6.22 -7.44
CA ARG A 3 -3.31 -5.01 -7.86
C ARG A 3 -4.25 -3.80 -8.00
N VAL A 4 -5.42 -4.01 -8.59
CA VAL A 4 -6.39 -2.94 -8.79
C VAL A 4 -6.87 -2.39 -7.45
N GLY A 5 -7.12 -3.27 -6.48
CA GLY A 5 -7.51 -2.86 -5.14
C GLY A 5 -6.45 -2.01 -4.47
N TRP A 6 -5.17 -2.36 -4.62
CA TRP A 6 -4.07 -1.59 -4.06
C TRP A 6 -3.94 -0.21 -4.70
N VAL A 7 -4.12 -0.14 -6.03
CA VAL A 7 -4.08 1.15 -6.74
C VAL A 7 -5.22 2.04 -6.27
N LYS A 8 -6.42 1.50 -6.13
CA LYS A 8 -7.58 2.26 -5.65
C LYS A 8 -7.37 2.76 -4.22
N LEU A 9 -6.79 1.94 -3.36
CA LEU A 9 -6.50 2.33 -1.99
C LEU A 9 -5.49 3.47 -1.97
N LEU A 10 -4.43 3.36 -2.74
CA LEU A 10 -3.40 4.40 -2.83
C LEU A 10 -4.01 5.72 -3.32
N ALA A 11 -4.79 5.66 -4.38
CA ALA A 11 -5.43 6.85 -4.95
C ALA A 11 -6.34 7.52 -3.91
N ARG A 12 -7.12 6.73 -3.16
CA ARG A 12 -7.99 7.26 -2.11
C ARG A 12 -7.20 7.94 -1.01
N GLU A 13 -6.10 7.32 -0.56
CA GLU A 13 -5.29 7.89 0.50
C GLU A 13 -4.63 9.20 0.06
N LEU A 14 -4.13 9.25 -1.17
CA LEU A 14 -3.53 10.46 -1.70
C LEU A 14 -4.56 11.58 -1.87
N LYS A 15 -5.78 11.24 -2.30
CA LYS A 15 -6.86 12.21 -2.43
C LYS A 15 -7.22 12.83 -1.08
N ASN A 16 -7.16 12.06 -0.01
CA ASN A 16 -7.52 12.52 1.33
C ASN A 16 -6.35 13.16 2.07
N ALA A 17 -5.17 13.22 1.46
CA ALA A 17 -4.01 13.81 2.08
C ALA A 17 -4.21 15.31 2.33
N TYR A 18 -3.74 15.76 3.48
CA TYR A 18 -3.87 17.16 3.89
C TYR A 18 -2.91 18.06 3.13
N ASN A 19 -1.68 17.57 2.92
CA ASN A 19 -0.65 18.29 2.20
C ASN A 19 0.35 17.27 1.61
N LYS A 20 1.43 17.77 0.99
CA LYS A 20 2.44 16.93 0.38
C LYS A 20 3.07 15.96 1.37
N ASP A 21 3.42 16.44 2.56
CA ASP A 21 4.07 15.61 3.58
C ASP A 21 3.11 14.52 4.06
N ASP A 22 1.83 14.86 4.25
CA ASP A 22 0.82 13.90 4.62
C ASP A 22 0.61 12.86 3.52
N ALA A 23 0.66 13.30 2.25
CA ALA A 23 0.56 12.39 1.12
C ALA A 23 1.70 11.38 1.11
N ILE A 24 2.92 11.81 1.40
CA ILE A 24 4.08 10.94 1.48
C ILE A 24 3.89 9.90 2.60
N ALA A 25 3.44 10.34 3.77
CA ALA A 25 3.21 9.44 4.89
C ALA A 25 2.13 8.41 4.57
N ARG A 26 1.03 8.84 3.96
CA ARG A 26 -0.07 7.94 3.59
C ARG A 26 0.37 6.95 2.51
N GLY A 27 1.10 7.42 1.50
CA GLY A 27 1.63 6.56 0.45
C GLY A 27 2.58 5.52 1.01
N SER A 28 3.46 5.92 1.92
CA SER A 28 4.39 5.01 2.57
C SER A 28 3.66 3.92 3.35
N SER A 29 2.59 4.28 4.08
CA SER A 29 1.79 3.31 4.82
C SER A 29 1.15 2.27 3.89
N VAL A 30 0.63 2.72 2.75
CA VAL A 30 0.03 1.81 1.77
C VAL A 30 1.08 0.86 1.20
N LEU A 31 2.26 1.40 0.87
CA LEU A 31 3.35 0.59 0.33
C LEU A 31 3.87 -0.42 1.37
N ASP A 32 3.94 -0.03 2.63
CA ASP A 32 4.34 -0.95 3.70
C ASP A 32 3.36 -2.12 3.80
N ALA A 33 2.07 -1.84 3.74
CA ALA A 33 1.05 -2.88 3.78
C ALA A 33 1.15 -3.79 2.55
N PHE A 34 1.42 -3.21 1.39
CA PHE A 34 1.60 -3.96 0.15
C PHE A 34 2.82 -4.89 0.24
N GLU A 35 3.94 -4.36 0.72
CA GLU A 35 5.16 -5.14 0.88
C GLU A 35 4.98 -6.28 1.89
N SER A 36 4.29 -6.02 3.00
CA SER A 36 3.99 -7.06 3.99
C SER A 36 3.14 -8.16 3.38
N SER A 37 2.17 -7.80 2.54
CA SER A 37 1.32 -8.77 1.86
C SER A 37 2.14 -9.67 0.92
N ILE A 38 3.02 -9.06 0.12
CA ILE A 38 3.88 -9.80 -0.81
C ILE A 38 4.85 -10.68 -0.04
N HIS A 39 5.45 -10.17 1.03
CA HIS A 39 6.41 -10.92 1.83
C HIS A 39 5.75 -12.17 2.44
N ALA A 40 4.54 -12.02 2.97
CA ALA A 40 3.82 -13.15 3.55
C ALA A 40 3.52 -14.21 2.48
N ILE A 41 3.11 -13.79 1.28
CA ILE A 41 2.83 -14.70 0.17
C ILE A 41 4.12 -15.42 -0.25
N ALA A 42 5.24 -14.70 -0.34
CA ALA A 42 6.52 -15.27 -0.73
C ALA A 42 6.99 -16.32 0.29
N ILE A 43 6.84 -16.06 1.57
CA ILE A 43 7.20 -17.01 2.63
C ILE A 43 6.38 -18.29 2.50
N ILE A 44 5.07 -18.14 2.32
CA ILE A 44 4.16 -19.29 2.16
C ILE A 44 4.49 -20.04 0.88
N GLY A 45 4.79 -19.33 -0.20
CA GLY A 45 5.09 -19.94 -1.49
C GLY A 45 6.38 -20.71 -1.51
N VAL A 46 7.35 -20.35 -0.69
CA VAL A 46 8.63 -21.03 -0.60
C VAL A 46 8.50 -22.36 0.14
N ASN A 47 7.63 -22.43 1.09
CA ASN A 47 7.42 -23.64 1.89
C ASN A 47 6.53 -24.64 1.16
#